data_86633c367b0a569571704e0e57a01ee0
#
_entry.id   86633c367b0a569571704e0e57a01ee0
#
_cell.length_a   1.000
_cell.length_b   1.000
_cell.length_c   1.000
_cell.angle_alpha   90.00
_cell.angle_beta   90.00
_cell.angle_gamma   90.00
#
_symmetry.space_group_name_H-M   'P 1'
#
loop_
_entity.id
_entity.type
_entity.pdbx_description
1 polymer ?
#
loop_
_entity_poly.entity_id
_entity_poly.type
_entity_poly.pdbx_seq_one_letter_code
_entity_poly.pdbx_strand_id
1 'polypeptide(L)'
;LVLAALLAGGFAASLAAQKGVPPIDHAKLEKLAEPWPEPEVIQARRVESEQRRLFAETEPFPFTLQADFKTISKDRNPESKNDYPGILILPGPGAPAILHVKLRPRGHFRRRSSTCSFVPLRVEFEKDEAKGTIFDGQKTLKLVTHCETEDVYEQYVLREYAAYRLMNLLTPVSFRVRLTHPSYVQAKPGDAVHADAVGAAKPSSVRIGMFIEDDSDVARRAEARVMDISHVVFKDLEPDPLSLVMVFEYMISNTDFSIYALHNVKLIRTQDRKVYVVPYDFDLSGLVHTTYAAPTPGIGQLTVRDRVYRGPCRPEAEIQPVLDRFKAHKDEILAVYDSIPGLNADSRGDAKAYLQEFFSTIGKDGAVRKTFVSGQCSTKSLM
;
A
#
# COMPACT_ATOMS: atom_id res chain seq x y z
N LEU A 1 -35.06 -19.09 34.86
CA LEU A 1 -35.22 -17.95 33.89
C LEU A 1 -33.93 -17.14 33.71
N VAL A 2 -32.72 -17.76 33.72
CA VAL A 2 -31.44 -17.06 33.54
C VAL A 2 -30.52 -17.78 32.53
N LEU A 3 -31.00 -18.83 31.84
CA LEU A 3 -30.15 -19.62 30.93
C LEU A 3 -30.39 -19.35 29.41
N ALA A 4 -31.24 -18.39 29.02
CA ALA A 4 -31.58 -18.13 27.63
C ALA A 4 -30.88 -16.89 27.01
N ALA A 5 -30.12 -16.11 27.79
CA ALA A 5 -29.52 -14.86 27.31
C ALA A 5 -28.08 -14.99 26.78
N LEU A 6 -27.41 -16.13 26.97
CA LEU A 6 -26.00 -16.31 26.58
C LEU A 6 -25.78 -16.91 25.19
N LEU A 7 -26.83 -17.39 24.52
CA LEU A 7 -26.70 -17.95 23.15
C LEU A 7 -27.01 -16.95 22.03
N ALA A 8 -27.60 -15.81 22.32
CA ALA A 8 -27.90 -14.79 21.29
C ALA A 8 -26.72 -13.86 20.98
N GLY A 9 -25.74 -13.73 21.87
CA GLY A 9 -24.59 -12.85 21.70
C GLY A 9 -23.53 -13.41 20.70
N GLY A 10 -23.40 -14.74 20.62
CA GLY A 10 -22.41 -15.38 19.75
C GLY A 10 -22.76 -15.37 18.26
N PHE A 11 -24.05 -15.39 17.94
CA PHE A 11 -24.52 -15.36 16.53
C PHE A 11 -24.49 -13.94 15.92
N ALA A 12 -24.70 -12.91 16.71
CA ALA A 12 -24.68 -11.53 16.24
C ALA A 12 -23.25 -11.03 15.92
N ALA A 13 -22.24 -11.48 16.67
CA ALA A 13 -20.84 -11.15 16.42
C ALA A 13 -20.29 -11.83 15.13
N SER A 14 -20.76 -13.06 14.84
CA SER A 14 -20.40 -13.78 13.59
C SER A 14 -21.01 -13.13 12.34
N LEU A 15 -22.22 -12.58 12.42
CA LEU A 15 -22.85 -11.85 11.31
C LEU A 15 -22.25 -10.44 11.08
N ALA A 16 -21.75 -9.79 12.13
CA ALA A 16 -21.11 -8.48 12.00
C ALA A 16 -19.73 -8.56 11.33
N ALA A 17 -18.99 -9.65 11.55
CA ALA A 17 -17.71 -9.92 10.90
C ALA A 17 -17.88 -10.23 9.38
N GLN A 18 -19.04 -10.75 8.97
CA GLN A 18 -19.34 -11.00 7.55
C GLN A 18 -19.81 -9.76 6.78
N LYS A 19 -20.23 -8.68 7.45
CA LYS A 19 -20.75 -7.46 6.80
C LYS A 19 -19.70 -6.62 6.07
N GLY A 20 -18.42 -6.93 6.19
CA GLY A 20 -17.34 -6.18 5.53
C GLY A 20 -16.76 -6.83 4.27
N VAL A 21 -17.17 -8.06 3.93
CA VAL A 21 -16.63 -8.76 2.74
C VAL A 21 -17.51 -8.43 1.53
N PRO A 22 -16.95 -7.81 0.47
CA PRO A 22 -17.71 -7.51 -0.73
C PRO A 22 -18.19 -8.81 -1.40
N PRO A 23 -19.38 -8.82 -1.99
CA PRO A 23 -19.85 -9.97 -2.76
C PRO A 23 -18.93 -10.23 -3.96
N ILE A 24 -18.94 -11.48 -4.46
CA ILE A 24 -18.21 -11.82 -5.67
C ILE A 24 -18.84 -11.07 -6.85
N ASP A 25 -18.00 -10.30 -7.53
CA ASP A 25 -18.40 -9.56 -8.73
C ASP A 25 -18.22 -10.45 -9.96
N HIS A 26 -19.34 -10.85 -10.57
CA HIS A 26 -19.34 -11.72 -11.74
C HIS A 26 -18.64 -11.10 -12.96
N ALA A 27 -18.73 -9.77 -13.16
CA ALA A 27 -18.03 -9.10 -14.25
C ALA A 27 -16.50 -9.20 -14.12
N LYS A 28 -16.00 -9.22 -12.88
CA LYS A 28 -14.57 -9.42 -12.60
C LYS A 28 -14.15 -10.88 -12.84
N LEU A 29 -15.02 -11.86 -12.59
CA LEU A 29 -14.78 -13.26 -12.95
C LEU A 29 -14.72 -13.43 -14.48
N GLU A 30 -15.65 -12.85 -15.23
CA GLU A 30 -15.64 -12.86 -16.69
C GLU A 30 -14.35 -12.27 -17.24
N LYS A 31 -13.91 -11.14 -16.71
CA LYS A 31 -12.63 -10.52 -17.09
C LYS A 31 -11.43 -11.43 -16.84
N LEU A 32 -11.43 -12.25 -15.78
CA LEU A 32 -10.39 -13.24 -15.54
C LEU A 32 -10.44 -14.42 -16.50
N ALA A 33 -11.61 -14.72 -17.07
CA ALA A 33 -11.80 -15.78 -18.05
C ALA A 33 -11.44 -15.36 -19.49
N GLU A 34 -11.22 -14.06 -19.75
CA GLU A 34 -10.77 -13.58 -21.06
C GLU A 34 -9.51 -14.33 -21.53
N PRO A 35 -9.37 -14.60 -22.83
CA PRO A 35 -8.16 -15.21 -23.39
C PRO A 35 -6.91 -14.43 -23.00
N TRP A 36 -5.81 -15.14 -22.80
CA TRP A 36 -4.52 -14.50 -22.60
C TRP A 36 -4.01 -13.95 -23.92
N PRO A 37 -3.33 -12.79 -23.91
CA PRO A 37 -2.63 -12.31 -25.08
C PRO A 37 -1.50 -13.28 -25.47
N GLU A 38 -1.02 -13.13 -26.69
CA GLU A 38 0.16 -13.86 -27.16
C GLU A 38 1.38 -13.58 -26.29
N PRO A 39 2.32 -14.53 -26.16
CA PRO A 39 3.49 -14.41 -25.28
C PRO A 39 4.32 -13.15 -25.53
N GLU A 40 4.47 -12.75 -26.81
CA GLU A 40 5.19 -11.54 -27.20
C GLU A 40 4.53 -10.27 -26.67
N VAL A 41 3.20 -10.23 -26.62
CA VAL A 41 2.43 -9.11 -26.07
C VAL A 41 2.58 -9.05 -24.54
N ILE A 42 2.59 -10.21 -23.87
CA ILE A 42 2.81 -10.31 -22.43
C ILE A 42 4.21 -9.78 -22.10
N GLN A 43 5.22 -10.24 -22.82
CA GLN A 43 6.62 -9.82 -22.65
C GLN A 43 6.79 -8.31 -22.92
N ALA A 44 6.20 -7.79 -23.99
CA ALA A 44 6.26 -6.37 -24.32
C ALA A 44 5.64 -5.51 -23.19
N ARG A 45 4.49 -5.92 -22.65
CA ARG A 45 3.84 -5.25 -21.51
C ARG A 45 4.67 -5.31 -20.24
N ARG A 46 5.36 -6.41 -19.98
CA ARG A 46 6.31 -6.54 -18.87
C ARG A 46 7.42 -5.53 -18.99
N VAL A 47 8.11 -5.51 -20.13
CA VAL A 47 9.23 -4.59 -20.39
C VAL A 47 8.77 -3.14 -20.28
N GLU A 48 7.61 -2.79 -20.87
CA GLU A 48 7.03 -1.45 -20.75
C GLU A 48 6.81 -1.07 -19.27
N SER A 49 6.23 -1.97 -18.46
CA SER A 49 5.94 -1.68 -17.05
C SER A 49 7.23 -1.65 -16.20
N GLU A 50 8.24 -2.45 -16.51
CA GLU A 50 9.55 -2.39 -15.85
C GLU A 50 10.25 -1.05 -16.10
N GLN A 51 10.12 -0.50 -17.30
CA GLN A 51 10.78 0.73 -17.76
C GLN A 51 10.00 2.01 -17.42
N ARG A 52 8.92 1.95 -16.61
CA ARG A 52 8.19 3.16 -16.17
C ARG A 52 9.15 4.15 -15.51
N ARG A 53 9.33 5.30 -16.11
CA ARG A 53 10.31 6.33 -15.70
C ARG A 53 10.10 6.77 -14.24
N LEU A 54 8.84 6.90 -13.80
CA LEU A 54 8.53 7.32 -12.44
C LEU A 54 9.17 6.41 -11.38
N PHE A 55 9.27 5.10 -11.63
CA PHE A 55 9.76 4.12 -10.67
C PHE A 55 11.16 3.57 -11.01
N ALA A 56 11.81 4.11 -12.05
CA ALA A 56 13.17 3.73 -12.43
C ALA A 56 14.23 4.33 -11.49
N GLU A 57 13.91 5.45 -10.85
CA GLU A 57 14.79 6.17 -9.94
C GLU A 57 14.24 6.19 -8.52
N THR A 58 15.08 6.46 -7.54
CA THR A 58 14.70 6.50 -6.12
C THR A 58 14.72 7.91 -5.53
N GLU A 59 15.43 8.85 -6.19
CA GLU A 59 15.55 10.22 -5.72
C GLU A 59 14.19 10.92 -5.69
N PRO A 60 13.83 11.61 -4.61
CA PRO A 60 12.63 12.41 -4.54
C PRO A 60 12.62 13.49 -5.62
N PHE A 61 11.45 13.79 -6.17
CA PHE A 61 11.30 14.86 -7.14
C PHE A 61 10.23 15.88 -6.71
N PRO A 62 10.42 17.18 -7.01
CA PRO A 62 9.44 18.20 -6.72
C PRO A 62 8.39 18.28 -7.82
N PHE A 63 7.17 18.67 -7.45
CA PHE A 63 6.15 19.15 -8.37
C PHE A 63 5.20 20.12 -7.65
N THR A 64 4.48 20.92 -8.42
CA THR A 64 3.38 21.73 -7.89
C THR A 64 2.05 21.08 -8.26
N LEU A 65 1.14 20.98 -7.30
CA LEU A 65 -0.23 20.52 -7.53
C LEU A 65 -1.19 21.64 -7.15
N GLN A 66 -1.90 22.15 -8.14
CA GLN A 66 -2.91 23.19 -7.97
C GLN A 66 -4.31 22.59 -8.11
N ALA A 67 -5.17 22.79 -7.11
CA ALA A 67 -6.55 22.34 -7.10
C ALA A 67 -7.37 23.04 -6.00
N ASP A 68 -8.68 22.89 -6.02
CA ASP A 68 -9.53 23.32 -4.90
C ASP A 68 -9.50 22.28 -3.76
N PHE A 69 -8.39 22.27 -3.02
CA PHE A 69 -8.17 21.35 -1.90
C PHE A 69 -9.20 21.53 -0.78
N LYS A 70 -9.77 22.72 -0.60
CA LYS A 70 -10.83 22.97 0.39
C LYS A 70 -12.09 22.18 0.06
N THR A 71 -12.47 22.11 -1.20
CA THR A 71 -13.61 21.29 -1.66
C THR A 71 -13.27 19.81 -1.65
N ILE A 72 -12.10 19.44 -2.16
CA ILE A 72 -11.62 18.05 -2.15
C ILE A 72 -11.60 17.47 -0.71
N SER A 73 -11.07 18.25 0.26
CA SER A 73 -10.99 17.82 1.66
C SER A 73 -12.33 17.73 2.39
N LYS A 74 -13.40 18.29 1.84
CA LYS A 74 -14.78 18.13 2.35
C LYS A 74 -15.46 16.87 1.84
N ASP A 75 -14.98 16.28 0.75
CA ASP A 75 -15.51 15.01 0.24
C ASP A 75 -15.01 13.85 1.09
N ARG A 76 -15.74 13.58 2.19
CA ARG A 76 -15.41 12.54 3.18
C ARG A 76 -16.17 11.23 2.98
N ASN A 77 -17.10 11.17 2.02
CA ASN A 77 -17.84 9.95 1.72
C ASN A 77 -16.91 8.93 1.01
N PRO A 78 -16.57 7.77 1.60
CA PRO A 78 -15.71 6.76 0.98
C PRO A 78 -16.27 6.22 -0.34
N GLU A 79 -17.58 6.27 -0.54
CA GLU A 79 -18.25 5.83 -1.77
C GLU A 79 -18.30 6.91 -2.86
N SER A 80 -17.84 8.12 -2.58
CA SER A 80 -17.80 9.20 -3.56
C SER A 80 -16.87 8.84 -4.73
N LYS A 81 -17.38 9.06 -5.93
CA LYS A 81 -16.66 8.90 -7.20
C LYS A 81 -16.40 10.24 -7.88
N ASN A 82 -16.56 11.36 -7.16
CA ASN A 82 -16.33 12.68 -7.69
C ASN A 82 -14.86 12.86 -8.07
N ASP A 83 -14.65 13.35 -9.29
CA ASP A 83 -13.36 13.80 -9.76
C ASP A 83 -13.29 15.32 -9.71
N TYR A 84 -12.20 15.85 -9.27
CA TYR A 84 -11.92 17.28 -9.13
C TYR A 84 -10.79 17.65 -10.10
N PRO A 85 -10.92 18.72 -10.88
CA PRO A 85 -9.85 19.17 -11.77
C PRO A 85 -8.66 19.68 -10.97
N GLY A 86 -7.47 19.42 -11.49
CA GLY A 86 -6.21 19.92 -10.98
C GLY A 86 -5.19 20.11 -12.09
N ILE A 87 -4.13 20.85 -11.77
CA ILE A 87 -2.94 20.99 -12.63
C ILE A 87 -1.74 20.50 -11.84
N LEU A 88 -0.99 19.57 -12.42
CA LEU A 88 0.30 19.13 -11.92
C LEU A 88 1.40 19.73 -12.81
N ILE A 89 2.37 20.41 -12.18
CA ILE A 89 3.45 21.11 -12.86
C ILE A 89 4.78 20.49 -12.45
N LEU A 90 5.49 19.98 -13.44
CA LEU A 90 6.83 19.45 -13.28
C LEU A 90 7.85 20.51 -13.64
N PRO A 91 8.78 20.86 -12.75
CA PRO A 91 9.90 21.70 -13.11
C PRO A 91 10.80 20.97 -14.11
N GLY A 92 11.40 21.71 -15.01
CA GLY A 92 12.33 21.19 -16.03
C GLY A 92 13.44 22.19 -16.35
N PRO A 93 14.46 21.78 -17.11
CA PRO A 93 15.55 22.66 -17.52
C PRO A 93 15.11 23.75 -18.51
N GLY A 94 13.91 23.63 -19.08
CA GLY A 94 13.26 24.59 -19.96
C GLY A 94 11.92 25.04 -19.40
N ALA A 95 10.90 25.15 -20.25
CA ALA A 95 9.54 25.40 -19.78
C ALA A 95 9.04 24.21 -18.92
N PRO A 96 8.32 24.48 -17.82
CA PRO A 96 7.75 23.41 -17.00
C PRO A 96 6.73 22.62 -17.82
N ALA A 97 6.65 21.30 -17.56
CA ALA A 97 5.57 20.48 -18.10
C ALA A 97 4.30 20.69 -17.26
N ILE A 98 3.20 20.96 -17.94
CA ILE A 98 1.89 21.22 -17.35
C ILE A 98 0.98 20.04 -17.71
N LEU A 99 0.45 19.38 -16.69
CA LEU A 99 -0.42 18.21 -16.84
C LEU A 99 -1.77 18.51 -16.21
N HIS A 100 -2.84 18.43 -16.99
CA HIS A 100 -4.19 18.46 -16.43
C HIS A 100 -4.48 17.07 -15.82
N VAL A 101 -4.93 17.11 -14.57
CA VAL A 101 -5.19 15.88 -13.81
C VAL A 101 -6.58 15.89 -13.20
N LYS A 102 -7.13 14.68 -12.99
CA LYS A 102 -8.33 14.52 -12.18
C LYS A 102 -7.90 13.97 -10.83
N LEU A 103 -8.35 14.63 -9.78
CA LEU A 103 -8.05 14.27 -8.39
C LEU A 103 -9.28 13.67 -7.74
N ARG A 104 -9.10 12.58 -7.03
CA ARG A 104 -10.17 11.95 -6.24
C ARG A 104 -9.66 11.61 -4.85
N PRO A 105 -10.36 11.98 -3.76
CA PRO A 105 -10.05 11.48 -2.43
C PRO A 105 -10.10 9.96 -2.37
N ARG A 106 -9.12 9.33 -1.74
CA ARG A 106 -9.05 7.86 -1.60
C ARG A 106 -8.94 7.42 -0.14
N GLY A 107 -9.10 6.11 0.07
CA GLY A 107 -9.06 5.48 1.39
C GLY A 107 -10.36 5.65 2.17
N HIS A 108 -10.46 4.94 3.27
CA HIS A 108 -11.61 4.96 4.20
C HIS A 108 -11.24 5.65 5.51
N PHE A 109 -10.18 5.21 6.16
CA PHE A 109 -9.78 5.66 7.49
C PHE A 109 -9.26 7.10 7.47
N ARG A 110 -8.29 7.40 6.60
CA ARG A 110 -7.70 8.74 6.45
C ARG A 110 -8.62 9.77 5.77
N ARG A 111 -9.79 9.36 5.24
CA ARG A 111 -10.84 10.29 4.80
C ARG A 111 -11.67 10.86 5.94
N ARG A 112 -11.66 10.25 7.13
CA ARG A 112 -12.38 10.78 8.28
C ARG A 112 -11.74 12.08 8.74
N SER A 113 -12.55 13.12 8.98
CA SER A 113 -12.05 14.41 9.47
C SER A 113 -11.44 14.34 10.86
N SER A 114 -11.81 13.32 11.64
CA SER A 114 -11.19 13.02 12.94
C SER A 114 -9.82 12.36 12.83
N THR A 115 -9.39 11.94 11.62
CA THR A 115 -8.12 11.28 11.41
C THR A 115 -7.12 12.18 10.67
N CYS A 116 -7.55 12.81 9.56
CA CYS A 116 -6.68 13.67 8.76
C CYS A 116 -7.43 14.92 8.27
N SER A 117 -6.77 16.05 8.29
CA SER A 117 -7.25 17.29 7.66
C SER A 117 -7.05 17.25 6.15
N PHE A 118 -5.95 16.66 5.67
CA PHE A 118 -5.63 16.49 4.26
C PHE A 118 -5.75 15.03 3.83
N VAL A 119 -6.57 14.77 2.79
CA VAL A 119 -6.91 13.40 2.36
C VAL A 119 -5.87 12.84 1.37
N PRO A 120 -5.62 11.52 1.39
CA PRO A 120 -4.88 10.87 0.30
C PRO A 120 -5.61 11.01 -1.03
N LEU A 121 -4.85 11.09 -2.12
CA LEU A 121 -5.38 11.37 -3.45
C LEU A 121 -5.14 10.21 -4.42
N ARG A 122 -6.09 10.03 -5.31
CA ARG A 122 -5.89 9.36 -6.58
C ARG A 122 -5.69 10.43 -7.63
N VAL A 123 -4.66 10.30 -8.45
CA VAL A 123 -4.32 11.23 -9.53
C VAL A 123 -4.49 10.49 -10.85
N GLU A 124 -5.37 10.97 -11.70
CA GLU A 124 -5.59 10.45 -13.06
C GLU A 124 -4.97 11.44 -14.06
N PHE A 125 -4.16 10.92 -14.97
CA PHE A 125 -3.40 11.68 -15.96
C PHE A 125 -4.04 11.59 -17.34
N GLU A 126 -4.01 12.68 -18.08
CA GLU A 126 -4.32 12.67 -19.51
C GLU A 126 -3.10 12.11 -20.27
N LYS A 127 -3.34 11.08 -21.09
CA LYS A 127 -2.27 10.27 -21.72
C LYS A 127 -1.31 11.11 -22.57
N ASP A 128 -1.85 12.02 -23.38
CA ASP A 128 -1.05 12.77 -24.33
C ASP A 128 -0.19 13.82 -23.63
N GLU A 129 -0.66 14.41 -22.55
CA GLU A 129 0.10 15.36 -21.74
C GLU A 129 1.17 14.67 -20.88
N ALA A 130 0.92 13.47 -20.41
CA ALA A 130 1.89 12.68 -19.63
C ALA A 130 3.06 12.18 -20.49
N LYS A 131 2.85 12.06 -21.81
CA LYS A 131 3.84 11.52 -22.75
C LYS A 131 5.15 12.31 -22.71
N GLY A 132 6.27 11.57 -22.63
CA GLY A 132 7.62 12.17 -22.57
C GLY A 132 8.01 12.74 -21.20
N THR A 133 7.09 12.83 -20.24
CA THR A 133 7.38 13.21 -18.85
C THR A 133 7.79 11.99 -18.01
N ILE A 134 8.04 12.19 -16.71
CA ILE A 134 8.24 11.07 -15.79
C ILE A 134 6.95 10.25 -15.56
N PHE A 135 5.78 10.81 -15.91
CA PHE A 135 4.48 10.13 -15.82
C PHE A 135 4.09 9.41 -17.11
N ASP A 136 4.99 9.33 -18.10
CA ASP A 136 4.71 8.63 -19.35
C ASP A 136 4.23 7.19 -19.11
N GLY A 137 3.12 6.85 -19.77
CA GLY A 137 2.45 5.57 -19.63
C GLY A 137 1.66 5.39 -18.33
N GLN A 138 1.64 6.35 -17.41
CA GLN A 138 0.80 6.32 -16.21
C GLN A 138 -0.61 6.81 -16.56
N LYS A 139 -1.63 6.03 -16.13
CA LYS A 139 -3.02 6.44 -16.25
C LYS A 139 -3.55 6.97 -14.92
N THR A 140 -3.30 6.23 -13.87
CA THR A 140 -3.82 6.54 -12.54
C THR A 140 -2.83 6.10 -11.48
N LEU A 141 -2.52 6.99 -10.54
CA LEU A 141 -1.62 6.71 -9.43
C LEU A 141 -2.26 7.05 -8.09
N LYS A 142 -1.86 6.32 -7.06
CA LYS A 142 -2.14 6.66 -5.67
C LYS A 142 -1.05 7.61 -5.18
N LEU A 143 -1.44 8.80 -4.72
CA LEU A 143 -0.57 9.76 -4.04
C LEU A 143 -0.85 9.69 -2.54
N VAL A 144 0.11 9.20 -1.78
CA VAL A 144 0.12 9.31 -0.32
C VAL A 144 0.52 10.72 0.05
N THR A 145 -0.32 11.38 0.83
CA THR A 145 -0.15 12.77 1.25
C THR A 145 0.15 12.84 2.74
N HIS A 146 0.62 13.99 3.23
CA HIS A 146 0.59 14.28 4.65
C HIS A 146 -0.85 14.20 5.19
N CYS A 147 -1.00 13.76 6.43
CA CYS A 147 -2.32 13.64 7.07
C CYS A 147 -2.70 14.94 7.77
N GLU A 148 -1.78 15.50 8.55
CA GLU A 148 -1.88 16.75 9.27
C GLU A 148 -0.65 17.63 9.01
N THR A 149 -0.62 18.81 9.59
CA THR A 149 0.40 19.84 9.28
C THR A 149 1.71 19.66 10.04
N GLU A 150 1.71 18.90 11.12
CA GLU A 150 2.87 18.68 11.97
C GLU A 150 3.89 17.76 11.28
N ASP A 151 5.15 18.02 11.47
CA ASP A 151 6.28 17.33 10.81
C ASP A 151 6.30 15.81 11.07
N VAL A 152 5.74 15.37 12.20
CA VAL A 152 5.68 13.95 12.54
C VAL A 152 4.87 13.14 11.48
N TYR A 153 3.87 13.75 10.84
CA TYR A 153 3.09 13.08 9.80
C TYR A 153 3.89 12.85 8.51
N GLU A 154 4.88 13.69 8.24
CA GLU A 154 5.83 13.45 7.15
C GLU A 154 6.77 12.27 7.48
N GLN A 155 7.17 12.14 8.76
CA GLN A 155 7.94 10.96 9.19
C GLN A 155 7.14 9.66 9.02
N TYR A 156 5.81 9.69 9.19
CA TYR A 156 4.96 8.51 8.89
C TYR A 156 4.97 8.15 7.40
N VAL A 157 4.90 9.12 6.50
CA VAL A 157 5.02 8.88 5.05
C VAL A 157 6.38 8.26 4.73
N LEU A 158 7.47 8.75 5.31
CA LEU A 158 8.81 8.21 5.10
C LEU A 158 8.98 6.79 5.65
N ARG A 159 8.37 6.49 6.82
CA ARG A 159 8.38 5.13 7.38
C ARG A 159 7.51 4.18 6.55
N GLU A 160 6.36 4.62 6.04
CA GLU A 160 5.54 3.83 5.11
C GLU A 160 6.28 3.57 3.79
N TYR A 161 6.95 4.59 3.24
CA TYR A 161 7.85 4.42 2.09
C TYR A 161 8.92 3.35 2.35
N ALA A 162 9.55 3.37 3.55
CA ALA A 162 10.51 2.34 3.94
C ALA A 162 9.90 0.94 3.88
N ALA A 163 8.67 0.74 4.39
CA ALA A 163 8.02 -0.57 4.37
C ALA A 163 7.85 -1.11 2.93
N TYR A 164 7.48 -0.27 1.96
CA TYR A 164 7.47 -0.67 0.55
C TYR A 164 8.87 -1.04 0.05
N ARG A 165 9.90 -0.28 0.40
CA ARG A 165 11.29 -0.56 0.00
C ARG A 165 11.79 -1.88 0.59
N LEU A 166 11.42 -2.20 1.85
CA LEU A 166 11.73 -3.49 2.46
C LEU A 166 11.08 -4.65 1.67
N MET A 167 9.82 -4.49 1.26
CA MET A 167 9.16 -5.50 0.44
C MET A 167 9.82 -5.66 -0.93
N ASN A 168 10.28 -4.56 -1.55
CA ASN A 168 10.99 -4.59 -2.83
C ASN A 168 12.33 -5.37 -2.76
N LEU A 169 13.02 -5.36 -1.61
CA LEU A 169 14.23 -6.17 -1.40
C LEU A 169 13.91 -7.68 -1.36
N LEU A 170 12.75 -8.04 -0.84
CA LEU A 170 12.36 -9.42 -0.61
C LEU A 170 11.76 -10.09 -1.84
N THR A 171 11.05 -9.33 -2.68
CA THR A 171 10.39 -9.87 -3.89
C THR A 171 10.15 -8.79 -4.95
N PRO A 172 10.33 -9.13 -6.25
CA PRO A 172 9.92 -8.23 -7.34
C PRO A 172 8.39 -8.13 -7.48
N VAL A 173 7.63 -9.09 -6.91
CA VAL A 173 6.15 -9.08 -6.90
C VAL A 173 5.68 -8.20 -5.73
N SER A 174 5.90 -6.91 -5.88
CA SER A 174 5.62 -5.88 -4.87
C SER A 174 5.39 -4.53 -5.54
N PHE A 175 4.70 -3.62 -4.87
CA PHE A 175 4.52 -2.27 -5.36
C PHE A 175 5.83 -1.47 -5.27
N ARG A 176 6.23 -0.84 -6.38
CA ARG A 176 7.27 0.18 -6.37
C ARG A 176 6.69 1.50 -5.89
N VAL A 177 7.53 2.30 -5.27
CA VAL A 177 7.14 3.62 -4.73
C VAL A 177 8.18 4.66 -5.09
N ARG A 178 7.74 5.91 -5.24
CA ARG A 178 8.63 7.06 -5.47
C ARG A 178 8.28 8.19 -4.52
N LEU A 179 9.26 8.63 -3.72
CA LEU A 179 9.12 9.84 -2.89
C LEU A 179 9.02 11.09 -3.76
N THR A 180 8.30 12.08 -3.24
CA THR A 180 8.10 13.36 -3.92
C THR A 180 7.93 14.50 -2.92
N HIS A 181 8.21 15.72 -3.40
CA HIS A 181 8.03 16.98 -2.67
C HIS A 181 6.94 17.83 -3.33
N PRO A 182 5.66 17.50 -3.10
CA PRO A 182 4.56 18.29 -3.64
C PRO A 182 4.46 19.66 -2.99
N SER A 183 4.36 20.71 -3.81
CA SER A 183 3.93 22.05 -3.43
C SER A 183 2.46 22.19 -3.73
N TYR A 184 1.62 22.34 -2.71
CA TYR A 184 0.18 22.47 -2.90
C TYR A 184 -0.22 23.94 -3.08
N VAL A 185 -1.00 24.22 -4.13
CA VAL A 185 -1.55 25.56 -4.43
C VAL A 185 -3.06 25.49 -4.43
N GLN A 186 -3.68 26.26 -3.52
CA GLN A 186 -5.13 26.33 -3.42
C GLN A 186 -5.72 27.14 -4.59
N ALA A 187 -6.52 26.53 -5.45
CA ALA A 187 -7.36 27.21 -6.42
C ALA A 187 -8.63 27.75 -5.76
N LYS A 188 -9.22 28.81 -6.32
CA LYS A 188 -10.53 29.27 -5.85
C LYS A 188 -11.63 28.29 -6.24
N PRO A 189 -12.67 28.12 -5.40
CA PRO A 189 -13.81 27.29 -5.75
C PRO A 189 -14.48 27.76 -7.05
N GLY A 190 -14.65 26.83 -8.00
CA GLY A 190 -15.29 27.14 -9.29
C GLY A 190 -14.41 27.84 -10.34
N ASP A 191 -13.20 28.26 -10.00
CA ASP A 191 -12.24 28.70 -11.00
C ASP A 191 -11.79 27.49 -11.82
N ALA A 192 -11.82 27.65 -13.14
CA ALA A 192 -11.08 26.72 -14.00
C ALA A 192 -9.61 26.80 -13.59
N VAL A 193 -9.00 25.64 -13.35
CA VAL A 193 -7.60 25.57 -12.99
C VAL A 193 -6.83 25.94 -14.27
N HIS A 194 -6.33 27.17 -14.35
CA HIS A 194 -5.61 27.69 -15.51
C HIS A 194 -4.11 27.68 -15.24
N ALA A 195 -3.35 27.21 -16.21
CA ALA A 195 -1.89 27.18 -16.14
C ALA A 195 -1.27 28.57 -15.89
N ASP A 196 -1.89 29.61 -16.42
CA ASP A 196 -1.43 31.00 -16.30
C ASP A 196 -1.50 31.54 -14.85
N ALA A 197 -2.35 30.95 -14.00
CA ALA A 197 -2.46 31.32 -12.59
C ALA A 197 -1.35 30.74 -11.71
N VAL A 198 -0.56 29.81 -12.22
CA VAL A 198 0.43 29.05 -11.45
C VAL A 198 1.63 29.87 -11.01
N GLY A 199 2.02 30.88 -11.81
CA GLY A 199 3.15 31.76 -11.47
C GLY A 199 2.85 32.79 -10.36
N ALA A 200 1.59 33.06 -10.06
CA ALA A 200 1.16 34.12 -9.16
C ALA A 200 0.82 33.64 -7.74
N ALA A 201 0.50 32.38 -7.54
CA ALA A 201 0.11 31.86 -6.23
C ALA A 201 1.31 31.25 -5.50
N LYS A 202 1.57 31.74 -4.28
CA LYS A 202 2.58 31.12 -3.42
C LYS A 202 2.10 29.73 -2.99
N PRO A 203 2.96 28.69 -3.04
CA PRO A 203 2.64 27.39 -2.47
C PRO A 203 2.23 27.53 -1.01
N SER A 204 1.17 26.86 -0.59
CA SER A 204 0.75 26.87 0.82
C SER A 204 1.77 26.15 1.71
N SER A 205 2.41 25.12 1.17
CA SER A 205 3.49 24.35 1.82
C SER A 205 4.14 23.39 0.84
N VAL A 206 5.43 23.16 1.01
CA VAL A 206 6.12 22.00 0.43
C VAL A 206 6.00 20.86 1.42
N ARG A 207 5.58 19.70 0.98
CA ARG A 207 5.34 18.53 1.82
C ARG A 207 6.08 17.31 1.32
N ILE A 208 6.13 16.25 2.13
CA ILE A 208 6.57 14.92 1.71
C ILE A 208 5.34 14.11 1.28
N GLY A 209 5.45 13.45 0.16
CA GLY A 209 4.48 12.50 -0.36
C GLY A 209 5.15 11.34 -1.06
N MET A 210 4.37 10.34 -1.48
CA MET A 210 4.87 9.30 -2.37
C MET A 210 3.81 8.86 -3.36
N PHE A 211 4.24 8.55 -4.57
CA PHE A 211 3.43 7.80 -5.52
C PHE A 211 3.63 6.31 -5.33
N ILE A 212 2.54 5.57 -5.43
CA ILE A 212 2.52 4.09 -5.42
C ILE A 212 2.20 3.62 -6.83
N GLU A 213 2.93 2.61 -7.30
CA GLU A 213 2.75 1.96 -8.59
C GLU A 213 1.30 1.50 -8.81
N ASP A 214 0.84 1.51 -10.07
CA ASP A 214 -0.48 1.00 -10.42
C ASP A 214 -0.55 -0.52 -10.31
N ASP A 215 -1.69 -1.03 -9.85
CA ASP A 215 -1.93 -2.45 -9.64
C ASP A 215 -1.69 -3.25 -10.95
N SER A 216 -2.02 -2.66 -12.11
CA SER A 216 -1.84 -3.32 -13.41
C SER A 216 -0.38 -3.40 -13.84
N ASP A 217 0.46 -2.42 -13.46
CA ASP A 217 1.89 -2.46 -13.78
C ASP A 217 2.61 -3.51 -12.90
N VAL A 218 2.23 -3.66 -11.62
CA VAL A 218 2.71 -4.77 -10.78
C VAL A 218 2.36 -6.12 -11.41
N ALA A 219 1.10 -6.29 -11.84
CA ALA A 219 0.66 -7.54 -12.48
C ALA A 219 1.41 -7.80 -13.79
N ARG A 220 1.61 -6.78 -14.64
CA ARG A 220 2.34 -6.92 -15.91
C ARG A 220 3.80 -7.29 -15.70
N ARG A 221 4.47 -6.70 -14.71
CA ARG A 221 5.86 -7.06 -14.36
C ARG A 221 5.99 -8.52 -13.93
N ALA A 222 4.95 -9.09 -13.35
CA ALA A 222 4.85 -10.49 -12.95
C ALA A 222 4.25 -11.39 -14.05
N GLU A 223 4.06 -10.90 -15.29
CA GLU A 223 3.39 -11.61 -16.38
C GLU A 223 2.01 -12.15 -15.96
N ALA A 224 1.30 -11.37 -15.15
CA ALA A 224 0.04 -11.74 -14.51
C ALA A 224 -1.08 -10.74 -14.86
N ARG A 225 -2.28 -11.05 -14.40
CA ARG A 225 -3.46 -10.16 -14.41
C ARG A 225 -3.87 -9.84 -12.98
N VAL A 226 -4.37 -8.64 -12.75
CA VAL A 226 -5.02 -8.30 -11.48
C VAL A 226 -6.26 -9.20 -11.30
N MET A 227 -6.33 -9.85 -10.15
CA MET A 227 -7.45 -10.69 -9.74
C MET A 227 -8.19 -9.97 -8.60
N ASP A 228 -9.15 -9.12 -8.95
CA ASP A 228 -9.92 -8.32 -8.00
C ASP A 228 -11.17 -9.08 -7.52
N ILE A 229 -10.97 -10.28 -6.93
CA ILE A 229 -12.00 -11.19 -6.47
C ILE A 229 -11.78 -11.50 -5.00
N SER A 230 -12.81 -11.24 -4.18
CA SER A 230 -12.86 -11.58 -2.75
C SER A 230 -13.12 -13.08 -2.52
N HIS A 231 -13.15 -13.52 -1.26
CA HIS A 231 -13.39 -14.89 -0.81
C HIS A 231 -12.27 -15.89 -1.14
N VAL A 232 -11.09 -15.40 -1.56
CA VAL A 232 -9.90 -16.23 -1.76
C VAL A 232 -9.32 -16.61 -0.39
N VAL A 233 -8.94 -17.86 -0.24
CA VAL A 233 -8.39 -18.42 0.99
C VAL A 233 -6.94 -18.87 0.79
N PHE A 234 -6.20 -19.13 1.85
CA PHE A 234 -4.77 -19.44 1.79
C PHE A 234 -4.41 -20.61 0.84
N LYS A 235 -5.27 -21.64 0.75
CA LYS A 235 -5.04 -22.81 -0.12
C LYS A 235 -5.12 -22.46 -1.62
N ASP A 236 -5.70 -21.33 -1.97
CA ASP A 236 -5.85 -20.89 -3.35
C ASP A 236 -4.62 -20.08 -3.83
N LEU A 237 -3.65 -19.84 -2.95
CA LEU A 237 -2.46 -19.02 -3.17
C LEU A 237 -1.20 -19.86 -3.23
N GLU A 238 -0.20 -19.38 -3.97
CA GLU A 238 1.12 -20.01 -4.01
C GLU A 238 1.77 -20.03 -2.61
N PRO A 239 2.17 -21.19 -2.10
CA PRO A 239 2.58 -21.35 -0.70
C PRO A 239 3.77 -20.48 -0.26
N ASP A 240 4.86 -20.50 -1.06
CA ASP A 240 6.10 -19.79 -0.72
C ASP A 240 5.94 -18.27 -0.77
N PRO A 241 5.36 -17.67 -1.85
CA PRO A 241 5.08 -16.24 -1.88
C PRO A 241 4.11 -15.80 -0.79
N LEU A 242 3.09 -16.61 -0.47
CA LEU A 242 2.19 -16.32 0.65
C LEU A 242 2.96 -16.31 1.97
N SER A 243 3.80 -17.29 2.22
CA SER A 243 4.60 -17.36 3.45
C SER A 243 5.54 -16.16 3.58
N LEU A 244 6.17 -15.72 2.47
CA LEU A 244 7.00 -14.52 2.44
C LEU A 244 6.18 -13.28 2.86
N VAL A 245 5.01 -13.08 2.28
CA VAL A 245 4.14 -11.94 2.61
C VAL A 245 3.68 -12.01 4.07
N MET A 246 3.26 -13.18 4.56
CA MET A 246 2.81 -13.32 5.95
C MET A 246 3.93 -13.09 6.97
N VAL A 247 5.17 -13.51 6.66
CA VAL A 247 6.34 -13.20 7.50
C VAL A 247 6.69 -11.71 7.44
N PHE A 248 6.57 -11.08 6.26
CA PHE A 248 6.76 -9.64 6.10
C PHE A 248 5.74 -8.85 6.93
N GLU A 249 4.46 -9.17 6.84
CA GLU A 249 3.40 -8.51 7.62
C GLU A 249 3.63 -8.69 9.14
N TYR A 250 4.10 -9.86 9.56
CA TYR A 250 4.54 -10.10 10.94
C TYR A 250 5.77 -9.25 11.31
N MET A 251 6.77 -9.14 10.44
CA MET A 251 7.97 -8.35 10.66
C MET A 251 7.62 -6.89 10.96
N ILE A 252 6.74 -6.30 10.16
CA ILE A 252 6.33 -4.90 10.31
C ILE A 252 5.18 -4.71 11.30
N SER A 253 4.64 -5.80 11.87
CA SER A 253 3.41 -5.80 12.70
C SER A 253 2.24 -5.11 12.00
N ASN A 254 2.00 -5.46 10.74
CA ASN A 254 0.79 -5.04 10.05
C ASN A 254 -0.29 -6.10 10.27
N THR A 255 -1.41 -5.69 10.83
CA THR A 255 -2.58 -6.55 11.05
C THR A 255 -3.81 -6.01 10.33
N ASP A 256 -3.68 -4.85 9.64
CA ASP A 256 -4.77 -4.21 8.90
C ASP A 256 -4.82 -4.70 7.44
N PHE A 257 -4.93 -6.02 7.28
CA PHE A 257 -5.13 -6.61 5.96
C PHE A 257 -6.09 -7.80 6.00
N SER A 258 -6.69 -8.11 4.84
CA SER A 258 -7.49 -9.33 4.67
C SER A 258 -7.43 -9.81 3.22
N ILE A 259 -6.88 -10.99 2.99
CA ILE A 259 -6.89 -11.63 1.68
C ILE A 259 -8.32 -11.97 1.28
N TYR A 260 -9.11 -12.49 2.21
CA TYR A 260 -10.50 -12.88 1.98
C TYR A 260 -11.40 -11.72 1.59
N ALA A 261 -11.21 -10.54 2.18
CA ALA A 261 -11.98 -9.32 1.89
C ALA A 261 -11.29 -8.40 0.88
N LEU A 262 -10.10 -8.72 0.36
CA LEU A 262 -9.27 -7.85 -0.48
C LEU A 262 -8.98 -6.49 0.18
N HIS A 263 -8.75 -6.50 1.48
CA HIS A 263 -8.39 -5.30 2.22
C HIS A 263 -6.87 -5.19 2.33
N ASN A 264 -6.31 -4.06 1.90
CA ASN A 264 -4.87 -3.75 1.90
C ASN A 264 -3.97 -4.81 1.22
N VAL A 265 -4.56 -5.61 0.35
CA VAL A 265 -3.88 -6.56 -0.52
C VAL A 265 -4.46 -6.52 -1.92
N LYS A 266 -3.64 -6.82 -2.92
CA LYS A 266 -4.06 -7.15 -4.27
C LYS A 266 -3.70 -8.59 -4.56
N LEU A 267 -4.53 -9.24 -5.39
CA LEU A 267 -4.22 -10.54 -5.93
C LEU A 267 -3.88 -10.39 -7.41
N ILE A 268 -2.88 -11.14 -7.84
CA ILE A 268 -2.53 -11.26 -9.25
C ILE A 268 -2.48 -12.74 -9.62
N ARG A 269 -2.88 -13.06 -10.85
CA ARG A 269 -2.95 -14.43 -11.35
C ARG A 269 -2.18 -14.56 -12.65
N THR A 270 -1.30 -15.53 -12.74
CA THR A 270 -0.53 -15.89 -13.93
C THR A 270 -1.34 -16.75 -14.91
N GLN A 271 -0.80 -16.96 -16.10
CA GLN A 271 -1.43 -17.80 -17.11
C GLN A 271 -1.56 -19.28 -16.66
N ASP A 272 -0.56 -19.80 -15.96
CA ASP A 272 -0.56 -21.14 -15.36
C ASP A 272 -1.39 -21.23 -14.06
N ARG A 273 -2.24 -20.23 -13.82
CA ARG A 273 -3.21 -20.14 -12.72
C ARG A 273 -2.64 -19.97 -11.31
N LYS A 274 -1.37 -19.69 -11.17
CA LYS A 274 -0.79 -19.35 -9.86
C LYS A 274 -1.31 -18.02 -9.38
N VAL A 275 -1.66 -17.92 -8.12
CA VAL A 275 -2.20 -16.69 -7.50
C VAL A 275 -1.24 -16.20 -6.44
N TYR A 276 -0.88 -14.93 -6.54
CA TYR A 276 0.03 -14.24 -5.62
C TYR A 276 -0.69 -13.14 -4.89
N VAL A 277 -0.32 -12.92 -3.63
CA VAL A 277 -0.78 -11.79 -2.83
C VAL A 277 0.26 -10.68 -2.83
N VAL A 278 -0.17 -9.45 -3.05
CA VAL A 278 0.68 -8.25 -3.09
C VAL A 278 0.15 -7.26 -2.06
N PRO A 279 0.81 -7.10 -0.90
CA PRO A 279 0.35 -6.20 0.15
C PRO A 279 0.66 -4.75 -0.16
N TYR A 280 -0.13 -3.84 0.42
CA TYR A 280 0.04 -2.38 0.34
C TYR A 280 -0.69 -1.68 1.50
N ASP A 281 -0.48 -0.35 1.64
CA ASP A 281 -1.12 0.48 2.67
C ASP A 281 -0.65 0.11 4.10
N PHE A 282 0.64 0.39 4.38
CA PHE A 282 1.32 -0.05 5.60
C PHE A 282 1.28 0.98 6.74
N ASP A 283 0.54 2.08 6.59
CA ASP A 283 0.53 3.21 7.54
C ASP A 283 0.01 2.84 8.94
N LEU A 284 -0.82 1.79 9.05
CA LEU A 284 -1.30 1.29 10.34
C LEU A 284 -0.41 0.20 10.96
N SER A 285 0.74 -0.11 10.36
CA SER A 285 1.69 -1.10 10.91
C SER A 285 2.42 -0.59 12.15
N GLY A 286 2.86 -1.52 13.00
CA GLY A 286 3.71 -1.21 14.16
C GLY A 286 5.07 -0.64 13.80
N LEU A 287 5.58 -0.89 12.59
CA LEU A 287 6.82 -0.31 12.07
C LEU A 287 6.64 1.17 11.73
N VAL A 288 5.52 1.56 11.10
CA VAL A 288 5.21 2.96 10.81
C VAL A 288 4.82 3.70 12.10
N HIS A 289 4.06 3.05 12.98
CA HIS A 289 3.73 3.50 14.33
C HIS A 289 3.11 4.90 14.33
N THR A 290 2.06 5.08 13.53
CA THR A 290 1.33 6.34 13.49
C THR A 290 0.51 6.55 14.77
N THR A 291 0.27 7.81 15.14
CA THR A 291 -0.55 8.17 16.31
C THR A 291 -2.01 7.77 16.17
N TYR A 292 -2.48 7.56 14.94
CA TYR A 292 -3.85 7.14 14.64
C TYR A 292 -3.99 5.61 14.47
N ALA A 293 -2.89 4.85 14.47
CA ALA A 293 -2.96 3.39 14.43
C ALA A 293 -3.41 2.82 15.78
N ALA A 294 -4.27 1.83 15.73
CA ALA A 294 -4.78 1.14 16.90
C ALA A 294 -4.63 -0.39 16.74
N PRO A 295 -4.45 -1.14 17.85
CA PRO A 295 -4.38 -2.59 17.77
C PRO A 295 -5.69 -3.18 17.22
N THR A 296 -5.55 -4.25 16.40
CA THR A 296 -6.71 -4.94 15.84
C THR A 296 -7.44 -5.72 16.95
N PRO A 297 -8.73 -5.47 17.15
CA PRO A 297 -9.49 -6.19 18.18
C PRO A 297 -9.59 -7.69 17.90
N GLY A 298 -9.57 -8.49 18.97
CA GLY A 298 -9.88 -9.93 18.91
C GLY A 298 -8.77 -10.86 18.44
N ILE A 299 -7.57 -10.32 18.12
CA ILE A 299 -6.42 -11.14 17.70
C ILE A 299 -5.29 -11.24 18.74
N GLY A 300 -5.51 -10.71 19.96
CA GLY A 300 -4.51 -10.74 21.02
C GLY A 300 -3.43 -9.66 20.93
N GLN A 301 -3.59 -8.66 20.08
CA GLN A 301 -2.72 -7.51 19.98
C GLN A 301 -3.11 -6.47 21.04
N LEU A 302 -2.20 -6.08 21.92
CA LEU A 302 -2.41 -5.07 22.98
C LEU A 302 -1.98 -3.68 22.50
N THR A 303 -0.92 -3.60 21.72
CA THR A 303 -0.42 -2.39 21.07
C THR A 303 -0.19 -2.66 19.58
N VAL A 304 -0.16 -1.64 18.75
CA VAL A 304 0.11 -1.80 17.31
C VAL A 304 1.49 -2.41 17.03
N ARG A 305 2.40 -2.35 18.02
CA ARG A 305 3.76 -2.91 17.90
C ARG A 305 3.86 -4.37 18.29
N ASP A 306 2.80 -4.96 18.85
CA ASP A 306 2.80 -6.38 19.19
C ASP A 306 2.63 -7.21 17.91
N ARG A 307 3.64 -7.99 17.58
CA ARG A 307 3.62 -8.82 16.38
C ARG A 307 2.69 -10.00 16.55
N VAL A 308 1.68 -10.06 15.67
CA VAL A 308 0.75 -11.18 15.60
C VAL A 308 0.84 -11.82 14.21
N TYR A 309 1.22 -13.09 14.15
CA TYR A 309 1.28 -13.82 12.90
C TYR A 309 -0.13 -14.24 12.46
N ARG A 310 -0.55 -13.80 11.28
CA ARG A 310 -1.88 -14.07 10.72
C ARG A 310 -1.87 -15.05 9.55
N GLY A 311 -0.71 -15.65 9.26
CA GLY A 311 -0.55 -16.62 8.19
C GLY A 311 -0.93 -18.06 8.58
N PRO A 312 -0.99 -18.97 7.60
CA PRO A 312 -1.20 -20.40 7.86
C PRO A 312 0.00 -21.01 8.57
N CYS A 313 -0.27 -22.07 9.37
CA CYS A 313 0.81 -22.89 9.89
C CYS A 313 1.55 -23.58 8.74
N ARG A 314 2.87 -23.57 8.79
CA ARG A 314 3.73 -24.19 7.80
C ARG A 314 4.66 -25.22 8.45
N PRO A 315 4.90 -26.37 7.81
CA PRO A 315 5.99 -27.26 8.21
C PRO A 315 7.31 -26.49 8.30
N GLU A 316 8.18 -26.87 9.24
CA GLU A 316 9.47 -26.18 9.44
C GLU A 316 10.31 -26.18 8.14
N ALA A 317 10.28 -27.25 7.37
CA ALA A 317 10.99 -27.35 6.08
C ALA A 317 10.48 -26.35 5.01
N GLU A 318 9.23 -25.89 5.09
CA GLU A 318 8.66 -24.90 4.18
C GLU A 318 8.90 -23.46 4.64
N ILE A 319 8.84 -23.21 5.96
CA ILE A 319 9.01 -21.84 6.47
C ILE A 319 10.49 -21.43 6.59
N GLN A 320 11.40 -22.38 6.83
CA GLN A 320 12.81 -22.08 7.03
C GLN A 320 13.46 -21.37 5.84
N PRO A 321 13.27 -21.78 4.57
CA PRO A 321 13.81 -21.06 3.42
C PRO A 321 13.32 -19.61 3.31
N VAL A 322 12.08 -19.36 3.72
CA VAL A 322 11.52 -18.02 3.77
C VAL A 322 12.24 -17.18 4.83
N LEU A 323 12.39 -17.69 6.05
CA LEU A 323 13.11 -17.00 7.13
C LEU A 323 14.58 -16.75 6.79
N ASP A 324 15.21 -17.68 6.08
CA ASP A 324 16.61 -17.54 5.66
C ASP A 324 16.77 -16.44 4.62
N ARG A 325 15.76 -16.20 3.75
CA ARG A 325 15.73 -15.02 2.86
C ARG A 325 15.73 -13.72 3.68
N PHE A 326 14.92 -13.59 4.72
CA PHE A 326 14.94 -12.41 5.59
C PHE A 326 16.31 -12.24 6.27
N LYS A 327 16.89 -13.34 6.78
CA LYS A 327 18.22 -13.31 7.42
C LYS A 327 19.31 -12.89 6.45
N ALA A 328 19.26 -13.37 5.21
CA ALA A 328 20.22 -13.02 4.16
C ALA A 328 20.19 -11.54 3.79
N HIS A 329 19.01 -10.90 3.81
CA HIS A 329 18.82 -9.49 3.53
C HIS A 329 18.83 -8.59 4.78
N LYS A 330 19.21 -9.11 5.95
CA LYS A 330 19.12 -8.36 7.22
C LYS A 330 19.81 -7.00 7.15
N ASP A 331 21.05 -6.96 6.69
CA ASP A 331 21.84 -5.73 6.66
C ASP A 331 21.28 -4.73 5.64
N GLU A 332 20.82 -5.20 4.48
CA GLU A 332 20.16 -4.37 3.47
C GLU A 332 18.83 -3.80 4.00
N ILE A 333 18.03 -4.61 4.69
CA ILE A 333 16.77 -4.21 5.35
C ILE A 333 17.04 -3.08 6.35
N LEU A 334 18.05 -3.21 7.19
CA LEU A 334 18.40 -2.17 8.16
C LEU A 334 18.98 -0.91 7.48
N ALA A 335 19.74 -1.08 6.39
CA ALA A 335 20.35 0.01 5.64
C ALA A 335 19.34 0.87 4.86
N VAL A 336 18.14 0.34 4.53
CA VAL A 336 17.07 1.14 3.88
C VAL A 336 16.82 2.44 4.62
N TYR A 337 16.78 2.39 5.94
CA TYR A 337 16.52 3.57 6.79
C TYR A 337 17.63 4.62 6.79
N ASP A 338 18.84 4.23 6.43
CA ASP A 338 19.98 5.17 6.32
C ASP A 338 19.94 5.99 5.02
N SER A 339 19.26 5.48 3.99
CA SER A 339 19.19 6.06 2.65
C SER A 339 17.96 6.93 2.39
N ILE A 340 17.00 7.03 3.33
CA ILE A 340 15.76 7.78 3.12
C ILE A 340 15.97 9.27 3.40
N PRO A 341 15.88 10.14 2.37
CA PRO A 341 16.01 11.58 2.55
C PRO A 341 14.91 12.13 3.48
N GLY A 342 15.30 12.98 4.43
CA GLY A 342 14.34 13.62 5.35
C GLY A 342 13.90 12.76 6.54
N LEU A 343 14.28 11.49 6.61
CA LEU A 343 14.00 10.66 7.78
C LEU A 343 14.90 11.07 8.95
N ASN A 344 14.29 11.51 10.05
CA ASN A 344 15.03 11.97 11.22
C ASN A 344 15.68 10.81 12.01
N ALA A 345 16.62 11.16 12.90
CA ALA A 345 17.40 10.18 13.65
C ALA A 345 16.55 9.30 14.57
N ASP A 346 15.54 9.88 15.22
CA ASP A 346 14.65 9.17 16.14
C ASP A 346 13.80 8.13 15.40
N SER A 347 13.18 8.53 14.27
CA SER A 347 12.40 7.63 13.41
C SER A 347 13.26 6.49 12.86
N ARG A 348 14.50 6.79 12.46
CA ARG A 348 15.46 5.79 11.97
C ARG A 348 15.87 4.82 13.07
N GLY A 349 16.24 5.35 14.23
CA GLY A 349 16.66 4.55 15.39
C GLY A 349 15.55 3.61 15.87
N ASP A 350 14.34 4.13 16.03
CA ASP A 350 13.16 3.37 16.46
C ASP A 350 12.83 2.23 15.48
N ALA A 351 12.79 2.52 14.18
CA ALA A 351 12.48 1.52 13.17
C ALA A 351 13.56 0.41 13.11
N LYS A 352 14.84 0.79 13.15
CA LYS A 352 15.95 -0.20 13.14
C LYS A 352 15.94 -1.08 14.39
N ALA A 353 15.70 -0.51 15.57
CA ALA A 353 15.56 -1.28 16.81
C ALA A 353 14.40 -2.26 16.73
N TYR A 354 13.25 -1.80 16.25
CA TYR A 354 12.07 -2.64 16.05
C TYR A 354 12.34 -3.81 15.09
N LEU A 355 13.00 -3.58 13.97
CA LEU A 355 13.38 -4.64 13.04
C LEU A 355 14.42 -5.63 13.65
N GLN A 356 15.37 -5.14 14.46
CA GLN A 356 16.33 -6.00 15.14
C GLN A 356 15.64 -7.00 16.10
N GLU A 357 14.55 -6.60 16.76
CA GLU A 357 13.75 -7.51 17.59
C GLU A 357 13.15 -8.66 16.76
N PHE A 358 12.65 -8.38 15.54
CA PHE A 358 12.18 -9.41 14.61
C PHE A 358 13.30 -10.39 14.28
N PHE A 359 14.49 -9.91 13.91
CA PHE A 359 15.63 -10.78 13.61
C PHE A 359 16.08 -11.61 14.82
N SER A 360 16.03 -11.02 16.02
CA SER A 360 16.28 -11.78 17.26
C SER A 360 15.23 -12.88 17.48
N THR A 361 13.98 -12.64 17.09
CA THR A 361 12.89 -13.64 17.23
C THR A 361 13.07 -14.79 16.26
N ILE A 362 13.32 -14.51 14.97
CA ILE A 362 13.49 -15.57 13.95
C ILE A 362 14.85 -16.30 14.04
N GLY A 363 15.75 -15.80 14.88
CA GLY A 363 17.00 -16.48 15.25
C GLY A 363 16.87 -17.54 16.35
N LYS A 364 15.66 -17.73 16.90
CA LYS A 364 15.40 -18.66 18.02
C LYS A 364 14.43 -19.75 17.56
N ASP A 365 14.87 -21.00 17.47
CA ASP A 365 14.07 -22.15 16.99
C ASP A 365 12.76 -22.30 17.74
N GLY A 366 12.75 -22.15 19.06
CA GLY A 366 11.53 -22.23 19.87
C GLY A 366 10.51 -21.13 19.53
N ALA A 367 10.97 -19.92 19.21
CA ALA A 367 10.10 -18.84 18.78
C ALA A 367 9.57 -19.07 17.36
N VAL A 368 10.41 -19.57 16.45
CA VAL A 368 10.00 -19.93 15.08
C VAL A 368 8.89 -20.98 15.11
N ARG A 369 9.07 -22.06 15.86
CA ARG A 369 8.04 -23.12 16.00
C ARG A 369 6.75 -22.57 16.57
N LYS A 370 6.82 -21.79 17.65
CA LYS A 370 5.65 -21.21 18.28
C LYS A 370 4.90 -20.24 17.36
N THR A 371 5.60 -19.47 16.56
CA THR A 371 5.00 -18.43 15.72
C THR A 371 4.46 -18.99 14.40
N PHE A 372 5.25 -19.79 13.67
CA PHE A 372 4.96 -20.12 12.28
C PHE A 372 4.56 -21.57 12.05
N VAL A 373 4.85 -22.48 12.98
CA VAL A 373 4.66 -23.93 12.78
C VAL A 373 3.46 -24.49 13.54
N SER A 374 3.27 -24.13 14.83
CA SER A 374 2.28 -24.84 15.66
C SER A 374 1.62 -24.05 16.79
N GLY A 375 1.85 -22.75 16.90
CA GLY A 375 1.32 -21.99 18.07
C GLY A 375 0.43 -20.84 17.70
N GLN A 376 0.99 -19.77 17.14
CA GLN A 376 0.27 -18.53 16.82
C GLN A 376 -0.31 -18.54 15.41
N CYS A 377 0.16 -19.42 14.55
CA CYS A 377 -0.29 -19.56 13.18
C CYS A 377 -1.73 -20.07 13.06
N SER A 378 -2.39 -19.76 11.95
CA SER A 378 -3.76 -20.19 11.69
C SER A 378 -3.78 -21.65 11.15
N THR A 379 -4.54 -22.50 11.84
CA THR A 379 -4.89 -23.86 11.32
C THR A 379 -6.15 -23.84 10.46
N LYS A 380 -6.87 -22.69 10.41
CA LYS A 380 -8.08 -22.52 9.61
C LYS A 380 -7.72 -22.02 8.22
N SER A 381 -8.23 -22.67 7.19
CA SER A 381 -8.07 -22.27 5.78
C SER A 381 -8.82 -20.98 5.38
N LEU A 382 -9.50 -20.36 6.33
CA LEU A 382 -10.49 -19.27 6.12
C LEU A 382 -10.02 -17.88 6.59
N MET A 383 -8.73 -17.60 6.68
CA MET A 383 -8.29 -16.23 6.97
C MET A 383 -7.40 -15.71 5.86
#